data_df2ce665536256c77c1e8fd1060d56cb
#
_entry.id   df2ce665536256c77c1e8fd1060d56cb
#
_cell.length_a   1.000
_cell.length_b   1.000
_cell.length_c   1.000
_cell.angle_alpha   90.00
_cell.angle_beta   90.00
_cell.angle_gamma   90.00
#
_symmetry.space_group_name_H-M   'P 1'
#
loop_
_entity.id
_entity.type
_entity.pdbx_description
1 polymer ?
#
loop_
_entity_poly.entity_id
_entity_poly.type
_entity_poly.pdbx_seq_one_letter_code
_entity_poly.pdbx_strand_id
1 'polypeptide(L)'
;ALREAFPEKRYELMDELSRGAQGAVWRVGNTDKPTPVVVKMTPIDPPTGLELDEALRRQYQVIAERNAVREAEALKHFSASALFPTLYDARVWMGSNGEKISLLLEEELMPMLPTAYDAAGMTPEELVVRLGHTGCKAIQALADARYTYRDIKVKNTMLRYVKEAKDSWQVVFCDLGAAKQFDAAYSEESIIIGSPGHIAPERLRGGVVIAPRADVYSLGIMLLEVASGESFCIENREEAQEEIQQRIKALREQNPACNALYDLIQKMVHPNQFFRIGPAACEREWAKLLPKMGSDPEWLRSTARRALAGVQRGKKAEANHFMEKLPETDKRRFLLQAVLCQGGAARLQALRRAAVLGSPAACYYVAVALLNGDGISRDSALAMDYLKVAVDAGYPPACDLRKELQPGGTMKIPGTASSRIQYLLDEIAE
;
A
#
# COMPACT_ATOMS: atom_id res chain seq x y z
N ALA A 1 -34.36 -4.68 -8.58
CA ALA A 1 -34.01 -3.72 -7.51
C ALA A 1 -33.37 -2.45 -8.07
N LEU A 2 -32.15 -2.49 -8.72
CA LEU A 2 -31.45 -1.27 -9.14
C LEU A 2 -32.28 -0.42 -10.11
N ARG A 3 -32.83 -1.00 -11.21
CA ARG A 3 -33.66 -0.28 -12.20
C ARG A 3 -34.97 0.24 -11.60
N GLU A 4 -35.54 -0.47 -10.66
CA GLU A 4 -36.78 -0.06 -9.99
C GLU A 4 -36.55 1.03 -8.94
N ALA A 5 -35.40 0.99 -8.26
CA ALA A 5 -34.99 2.01 -7.31
C ALA A 5 -34.62 3.35 -7.98
N PHE A 6 -34.10 3.29 -9.21
CA PHE A 6 -33.67 4.46 -9.98
C PHE A 6 -34.32 4.49 -11.38
N PRO A 7 -35.65 4.63 -11.46
CA PRO A 7 -36.36 4.54 -12.73
C PRO A 7 -35.99 5.65 -13.71
N GLU A 8 -35.51 6.79 -13.21
CA GLU A 8 -35.03 7.92 -13.99
C GLU A 8 -33.62 7.72 -14.58
N LYS A 9 -32.94 6.67 -14.17
CA LYS A 9 -31.58 6.31 -14.62
C LYS A 9 -31.59 4.98 -15.38
N ARG A 10 -30.69 4.86 -16.36
CA ARG A 10 -30.54 3.64 -17.15
C ARG A 10 -29.44 2.72 -16.59
N TYR A 11 -29.31 2.64 -15.28
CA TYR A 11 -28.30 1.83 -14.63
C TYR A 11 -28.45 0.34 -14.95
N GLU A 12 -27.33 -0.32 -15.20
CA GLU A 12 -27.26 -1.76 -15.46
C GLU A 12 -26.24 -2.40 -14.52
N LEU A 13 -26.63 -3.53 -13.91
CA LEU A 13 -25.68 -4.37 -13.16
C LEU A 13 -24.80 -5.09 -14.17
N MET A 14 -23.49 -5.01 -13.95
CA MET A 14 -22.49 -5.72 -14.75
C MET A 14 -21.91 -6.89 -13.94
N ASP A 15 -20.70 -6.77 -13.46
CA ASP A 15 -19.97 -7.81 -12.75
C ASP A 15 -20.17 -7.69 -11.24
N GLU A 16 -20.35 -8.85 -10.56
CA GLU A 16 -20.27 -8.93 -9.11
C GLU A 16 -18.79 -8.85 -8.68
N LEU A 17 -18.43 -7.82 -7.93
CA LEU A 17 -17.06 -7.61 -7.47
C LEU A 17 -16.78 -8.32 -6.13
N SER A 18 -17.77 -8.36 -5.26
CA SER A 18 -17.65 -9.04 -3.97
C SER A 18 -19.00 -9.40 -3.39
N ARG A 19 -19.02 -10.46 -2.57
CA ARG A 19 -20.19 -10.88 -1.78
C ARG A 19 -19.74 -11.29 -0.38
N GLY A 20 -20.44 -10.79 0.62
CA GLY A 20 -20.17 -11.09 2.03
C GLY A 20 -21.44 -11.18 2.85
N ALA A 21 -21.28 -11.36 4.16
CA ALA A 21 -22.40 -11.46 5.11
C ALA A 21 -23.26 -10.17 5.16
N GLN A 22 -22.69 -9.02 4.81
CA GLN A 22 -23.38 -7.72 4.82
C GLN A 22 -24.00 -7.36 3.47
N GLY A 23 -23.87 -8.19 2.43
CA GLY A 23 -24.42 -7.89 1.10
C GLY A 23 -23.46 -8.14 -0.03
N ALA A 24 -23.72 -7.51 -1.19
CA ALA A 24 -22.92 -7.68 -2.39
C ALA A 24 -22.60 -6.34 -3.03
N VAL A 25 -21.44 -6.25 -3.69
CA VAL A 25 -21.00 -5.09 -4.46
C VAL A 25 -20.93 -5.47 -5.93
N TRP A 26 -21.59 -4.67 -6.76
CA TRP A 26 -21.67 -4.87 -8.21
C TRP A 26 -21.19 -3.64 -8.95
N ARG A 27 -20.51 -3.86 -10.08
CA ARG A 27 -20.19 -2.79 -11.02
C ARG A 27 -21.45 -2.35 -11.74
N VAL A 28 -21.60 -1.02 -11.96
CA VAL A 28 -22.75 -0.41 -12.61
C VAL A 28 -22.34 0.19 -13.93
N GLY A 29 -23.01 -0.22 -15.01
CA GLY A 29 -22.90 0.36 -16.34
C GLY A 29 -23.93 1.45 -16.60
N ASN A 30 -23.78 2.12 -17.76
CA ASN A 30 -24.65 3.21 -18.21
C ASN A 30 -24.74 4.37 -17.22
N THR A 31 -23.59 4.76 -16.65
CA THR A 31 -23.50 5.91 -15.75
C THR A 31 -22.94 7.13 -16.46
N ASP A 32 -23.40 8.32 -16.06
CA ASP A 32 -22.90 9.62 -16.49
C ASP A 32 -21.80 10.18 -15.56
N LYS A 33 -21.18 9.29 -14.76
CA LYS A 33 -20.22 9.69 -13.74
C LYS A 33 -18.78 9.72 -14.29
N PRO A 34 -17.93 10.59 -13.73
CA PRO A 34 -16.55 10.76 -14.21
C PRO A 34 -15.66 9.53 -13.92
N THR A 35 -16.04 8.70 -12.96
CA THR A 35 -15.34 7.47 -12.56
C THR A 35 -16.25 6.26 -12.71
N PRO A 36 -15.69 5.05 -12.85
CA PRO A 36 -16.48 3.83 -12.73
C PRO A 36 -17.27 3.81 -11.41
N VAL A 37 -18.47 3.22 -11.46
CA VAL A 37 -19.43 3.23 -10.35
C VAL A 37 -19.69 1.79 -9.89
N VAL A 38 -19.80 1.61 -8.60
CA VAL A 38 -20.29 0.38 -7.97
C VAL A 38 -21.57 0.65 -7.20
N VAL A 39 -22.39 -0.38 -7.02
CA VAL A 39 -23.52 -0.37 -6.09
C VAL A 39 -23.29 -1.39 -4.99
N LYS A 40 -23.25 -0.93 -3.74
CA LYS A 40 -23.29 -1.76 -2.54
C LYS A 40 -24.75 -2.04 -2.22
N MET A 41 -25.13 -3.31 -2.27
CA MET A 41 -26.48 -3.81 -1.97
C MET A 41 -26.48 -4.51 -0.62
N THR A 42 -27.09 -3.90 0.40
CA THR A 42 -27.15 -4.45 1.74
C THR A 42 -28.58 -4.84 2.08
N PRO A 43 -28.91 -6.14 2.29
CA PRO A 43 -30.21 -6.55 2.76
C PRO A 43 -30.56 -5.91 4.09
N ILE A 44 -31.78 -5.41 4.21
CA ILE A 44 -32.33 -4.89 5.46
C ILE A 44 -33.09 -5.99 6.20
N ASP A 45 -33.55 -7.00 5.45
CA ASP A 45 -34.18 -8.17 6.03
C ASP A 45 -33.15 -9.12 6.69
N PRO A 46 -33.55 -9.82 7.76
CA PRO A 46 -32.68 -10.81 8.37
C PRO A 46 -32.34 -11.94 7.38
N PRO A 47 -31.15 -12.56 7.52
CA PRO A 47 -30.73 -13.66 6.66
C PRO A 47 -31.76 -14.79 6.61
N THR A 48 -31.94 -15.37 5.42
CA THR A 48 -32.80 -16.55 5.22
C THR A 48 -32.28 -17.72 6.06
N GLY A 49 -33.18 -18.36 6.82
CA GLY A 49 -32.82 -19.46 7.72
C GLY A 49 -32.68 -19.06 9.19
N LEU A 50 -32.75 -17.79 9.54
CA LEU A 50 -32.91 -17.36 10.92
C LEU A 50 -34.39 -17.42 11.32
N GLU A 51 -34.73 -18.33 12.23
CA GLU A 51 -36.08 -18.41 12.81
C GLU A 51 -36.25 -17.28 13.83
N LEU A 52 -36.71 -16.13 13.37
CA LEU A 52 -37.08 -15.00 14.22
C LEU A 52 -38.59 -14.86 14.27
N ASP A 53 -39.10 -14.59 15.46
CA ASP A 53 -40.50 -14.17 15.60
C ASP A 53 -40.72 -12.79 14.91
N GLU A 54 -41.95 -12.39 14.72
CA GLU A 54 -42.30 -11.18 13.99
C GLU A 54 -41.78 -9.91 14.69
N ALA A 55 -41.72 -9.89 16.01
CA ALA A 55 -41.25 -8.78 16.79
C ALA A 55 -39.72 -8.59 16.64
N LEU A 56 -38.95 -9.68 16.74
CA LEU A 56 -37.50 -9.69 16.53
C LEU A 56 -37.15 -9.38 15.09
N ARG A 57 -37.92 -9.89 14.11
CA ARG A 57 -37.73 -9.55 12.69
C ARG A 57 -37.92 -8.05 12.45
N ARG A 58 -38.97 -7.45 12.98
CA ARG A 58 -39.21 -6.00 12.89
C ARG A 58 -38.10 -5.20 13.56
N GLN A 59 -37.65 -5.64 14.73
CA GLN A 59 -36.56 -4.98 15.44
C GLN A 59 -35.25 -5.03 14.61
N TYR A 60 -34.93 -6.17 14.00
CA TYR A 60 -33.79 -6.31 13.11
C TYR A 60 -33.89 -5.33 11.94
N GLN A 61 -35.02 -5.30 11.25
CA GLN A 61 -35.25 -4.40 10.10
C GLN A 61 -35.08 -2.93 10.49
N VAL A 62 -35.63 -2.49 11.61
CA VAL A 62 -35.51 -1.11 12.10
C VAL A 62 -34.04 -0.75 12.37
N ILE A 63 -33.28 -1.67 12.96
CA ILE A 63 -31.86 -1.46 13.25
C ILE A 63 -31.06 -1.42 11.92
N ALA A 64 -31.30 -2.37 11.01
CA ALA A 64 -30.61 -2.45 9.74
C ALA A 64 -30.89 -1.22 8.84
N GLU A 65 -32.15 -0.80 8.76
CA GLU A 65 -32.56 0.40 8.02
C GLU A 65 -31.92 1.66 8.59
N ARG A 66 -31.91 1.81 9.92
CA ARG A 66 -31.24 2.92 10.59
C ARG A 66 -29.73 2.93 10.35
N ASN A 67 -29.08 1.78 10.33
CA ASN A 67 -27.66 1.68 10.03
C ASN A 67 -27.38 2.05 8.57
N ALA A 68 -28.21 1.60 7.63
CA ALA A 68 -28.09 1.93 6.21
C ALA A 68 -28.25 3.46 5.98
N VAL A 69 -29.22 4.09 6.63
CA VAL A 69 -29.42 5.55 6.55
C VAL A 69 -28.19 6.27 7.13
N ARG A 70 -27.67 5.85 8.29
CA ARG A 70 -26.47 6.45 8.90
C ARG A 70 -25.22 6.32 8.02
N GLU A 71 -25.05 5.17 7.39
CA GLU A 71 -23.94 4.97 6.45
C GLU A 71 -24.04 5.94 5.26
N ALA A 72 -25.24 6.06 4.69
CA ALA A 72 -25.49 7.00 3.59
C ALA A 72 -25.28 8.47 4.00
N GLU A 73 -25.73 8.87 5.19
CA GLU A 73 -25.51 10.20 5.73
C GLU A 73 -24.04 10.50 5.99
N ALA A 74 -23.30 9.56 6.58
CA ALA A 74 -21.86 9.68 6.80
C ALA A 74 -21.11 9.80 5.46
N LEU A 75 -21.35 8.91 4.52
CA LEU A 75 -20.76 8.97 3.18
C LEU A 75 -21.09 10.27 2.46
N LYS A 76 -22.34 10.74 2.54
CA LYS A 76 -22.75 12.03 1.97
C LYS A 76 -22.00 13.20 2.59
N HIS A 77 -21.84 13.18 3.92
CA HIS A 77 -21.09 14.22 4.65
C HIS A 77 -19.64 14.30 4.20
N PHE A 78 -19.00 13.14 4.00
CA PHE A 78 -17.57 13.04 3.66
C PHE A 78 -17.31 12.90 2.16
N SER A 79 -18.33 12.90 1.29
CA SER A 79 -18.22 12.66 -0.15
C SER A 79 -17.31 13.65 -0.90
N ALA A 80 -17.17 14.88 -0.38
CA ALA A 80 -16.24 15.86 -0.93
C ALA A 80 -14.79 15.67 -0.45
N SER A 81 -14.56 14.77 0.50
CA SER A 81 -13.23 14.47 1.04
C SER A 81 -12.55 13.40 0.20
N ALA A 82 -11.32 13.66 -0.19
CA ALA A 82 -10.50 12.67 -0.87
C ALA A 82 -10.17 11.42 -0.01
N LEU A 83 -10.49 11.45 1.28
CA LEU A 83 -10.17 10.38 2.26
C LEU A 83 -11.21 9.25 2.27
N PHE A 84 -12.42 9.50 1.73
CA PHE A 84 -13.54 8.57 1.73
C PHE A 84 -14.11 8.39 0.33
N PRO A 85 -14.90 7.33 0.05
CA PRO A 85 -15.53 7.14 -1.24
C PRO A 85 -16.47 8.29 -1.61
N THR A 86 -16.54 8.60 -2.89
CA THR A 86 -17.56 9.52 -3.41
C THR A 86 -18.89 8.77 -3.48
N LEU A 87 -19.89 9.24 -2.74
CA LEU A 87 -21.26 8.76 -2.84
C LEU A 87 -21.98 9.51 -3.95
N TYR A 88 -22.50 8.78 -4.94
CA TYR A 88 -23.26 9.36 -6.05
C TYR A 88 -24.76 9.37 -5.82
N ASP A 89 -25.28 8.32 -5.19
CA ASP A 89 -26.70 8.21 -4.82
C ASP A 89 -26.90 7.16 -3.72
N ALA A 90 -28.01 7.27 -2.98
CA ALA A 90 -28.36 6.32 -1.93
C ALA A 90 -29.87 6.16 -1.85
N ARG A 91 -30.37 4.91 -1.82
CA ARG A 91 -31.79 4.60 -1.66
C ARG A 91 -32.02 3.33 -0.87
N VAL A 92 -33.14 3.32 -0.18
CA VAL A 92 -33.74 2.07 0.32
C VAL A 92 -34.82 1.67 -0.66
N TRP A 93 -34.66 0.52 -1.31
CA TRP A 93 -35.63 -0.05 -2.21
C TRP A 93 -36.46 -1.10 -1.48
N MET A 94 -37.75 -1.18 -1.82
CA MET A 94 -38.66 -2.20 -1.32
C MET A 94 -39.28 -2.97 -2.50
N GLY A 95 -39.06 -4.25 -2.55
CA GLY A 95 -39.63 -5.15 -3.54
C GLY A 95 -41.12 -5.40 -3.35
N SER A 96 -41.77 -5.92 -4.38
CA SER A 96 -43.20 -6.26 -4.35
C SER A 96 -43.52 -7.35 -3.31
N ASN A 97 -42.57 -8.14 -2.91
CA ASN A 97 -42.66 -9.17 -1.85
C ASN A 97 -42.39 -8.61 -0.43
N GLY A 98 -42.16 -7.27 -0.31
CA GLY A 98 -41.83 -6.63 0.94
C GLY A 98 -40.35 -6.67 1.35
N GLU A 99 -39.49 -7.28 0.53
CA GLU A 99 -38.04 -7.30 0.73
C GLU A 99 -37.48 -5.88 0.66
N LYS A 100 -36.60 -5.53 1.63
CA LYS A 100 -35.93 -4.24 1.67
C LYS A 100 -34.44 -4.38 1.45
N ILE A 101 -33.88 -3.54 0.58
CA ILE A 101 -32.44 -3.49 0.28
C ILE A 101 -31.97 -2.03 0.32
N SER A 102 -30.87 -1.77 1.03
CA SER A 102 -30.13 -0.52 0.89
C SER A 102 -29.23 -0.58 -0.33
N LEU A 103 -29.27 0.50 -1.13
CA LEU A 103 -28.50 0.67 -2.34
C LEU A 103 -27.64 1.94 -2.19
N LEU A 104 -26.32 1.78 -2.15
CA LEU A 104 -25.36 2.89 -2.15
C LEU A 104 -24.58 2.85 -3.47
N LEU A 105 -24.69 3.92 -4.27
CA LEU A 105 -23.92 4.09 -5.49
C LEU A 105 -22.68 4.91 -5.18
N GLU A 106 -21.52 4.27 -5.28
CA GLU A 106 -20.22 4.83 -4.93
C GLU A 106 -19.25 4.74 -6.11
N GLU A 107 -18.17 5.50 -6.06
CA GLU A 107 -17.06 5.31 -7.00
C GLU A 107 -16.44 3.91 -6.85
N GLU A 108 -16.01 3.32 -7.97
CA GLU A 108 -15.26 2.07 -7.95
C GLU A 108 -13.83 2.33 -7.48
N LEU A 109 -13.41 1.60 -6.47
CA LEU A 109 -12.07 1.66 -5.89
C LEU A 109 -11.38 0.31 -6.04
N MET A 110 -10.05 0.31 -6.11
CA MET A 110 -9.27 -0.91 -6.17
C MET A 110 -9.03 -1.46 -4.75
N PRO A 111 -9.31 -2.75 -4.50
CA PRO A 111 -9.01 -3.38 -3.22
C PRO A 111 -7.52 -3.30 -2.87
N MET A 112 -7.22 -3.13 -1.59
CA MET A 112 -5.86 -3.07 -1.05
C MET A 112 -5.18 -4.44 -0.86
N LEU A 113 -5.68 -5.49 -1.48
CA LEU A 113 -5.09 -6.83 -1.43
C LEU A 113 -3.70 -6.88 -2.08
N PRO A 114 -2.89 -7.93 -1.82
CA PRO A 114 -1.53 -8.07 -2.35
C PRO A 114 -1.40 -7.77 -3.85
N THR A 115 -2.39 -8.11 -4.66
CA THR A 115 -2.41 -7.82 -6.11
C THR A 115 -2.53 -6.32 -6.43
N ALA A 116 -3.31 -5.57 -5.68
CA ALA A 116 -3.41 -4.10 -5.85
C ALA A 116 -2.16 -3.40 -5.33
N TYR A 117 -1.57 -3.92 -4.28
CA TYR A 117 -0.29 -3.53 -3.73
C TYR A 117 0.83 -3.70 -4.76
N ASP A 118 0.90 -4.88 -5.42
CA ASP A 118 1.85 -5.14 -6.49
C ASP A 118 1.56 -4.25 -7.72
N ALA A 119 0.30 -4.02 -8.06
CA ALA A 119 -0.10 -3.14 -9.17
C ALA A 119 0.20 -1.66 -8.90
N ALA A 120 0.02 -1.19 -7.66
CA ALA A 120 0.41 0.14 -7.23
C ALA A 120 1.92 0.29 -7.06
N GLY A 121 2.60 -0.85 -6.91
CA GLY A 121 4.04 -1.00 -6.82
C GLY A 121 4.69 -0.28 -5.66
N MET A 122 4.03 -0.22 -4.54
CA MET A 122 4.57 0.32 -3.29
C MET A 122 5.37 -0.75 -2.54
N THR A 123 6.35 -0.35 -1.74
CA THR A 123 6.94 -1.24 -0.74
C THR A 123 5.99 -1.37 0.47
N PRO A 124 6.08 -2.45 1.30
CA PRO A 124 5.28 -2.54 2.53
C PRO A 124 5.43 -1.30 3.41
N GLU A 125 6.65 -0.83 3.57
CA GLU A 125 6.96 0.34 4.39
C GLU A 125 6.34 1.62 3.82
N GLU A 126 6.41 1.80 2.50
CA GLU A 126 5.76 2.93 1.81
C GLU A 126 4.25 2.88 2.00
N LEU A 127 3.66 1.71 1.85
CA LEU A 127 2.24 1.53 2.09
C LEU A 127 1.87 1.84 3.54
N VAL A 128 2.65 1.35 4.52
CA VAL A 128 2.44 1.62 5.95
C VAL A 128 2.49 3.13 6.24
N VAL A 129 3.46 3.87 5.69
CA VAL A 129 3.55 5.32 5.90
C VAL A 129 2.36 6.05 5.27
N ARG A 130 1.97 5.70 4.05
CA ARG A 130 0.80 6.29 3.38
C ARG A 130 -0.50 5.99 4.12
N LEU A 131 -0.68 4.73 4.56
CA LEU A 131 -1.82 4.31 5.36
C LEU A 131 -1.86 5.03 6.70
N GLY A 132 -0.74 5.09 7.40
CA GLY A 132 -0.64 5.76 8.69
C GLY A 132 -0.97 7.25 8.59
N HIS A 133 -0.37 7.95 7.62
CA HIS A 133 -0.63 9.37 7.39
C HIS A 133 -2.09 9.61 6.98
N THR A 134 -2.59 8.91 5.97
CA THR A 134 -3.97 9.09 5.46
C THR A 134 -4.99 8.65 6.49
N GLY A 135 -4.74 7.54 7.22
CA GLY A 135 -5.62 7.04 8.27
C GLY A 135 -5.76 8.03 9.42
N CYS A 136 -4.67 8.64 9.86
CA CYS A 136 -4.74 9.68 10.90
C CYS A 136 -5.52 10.92 10.42
N LYS A 137 -5.38 11.32 9.15
CA LYS A 137 -6.19 12.39 8.56
C LYS A 137 -7.68 12.02 8.51
N ALA A 138 -7.99 10.78 8.13
CA ALA A 138 -9.36 10.29 8.11
C ALA A 138 -9.98 10.27 9.52
N ILE A 139 -9.25 9.74 10.51
CA ILE A 139 -9.69 9.75 11.91
C ILE A 139 -9.90 11.19 12.43
N GLN A 140 -8.99 12.11 12.08
CA GLN A 140 -9.13 13.51 12.50
C GLN A 140 -10.34 14.17 11.83
N ALA A 141 -10.55 13.96 10.51
CA ALA A 141 -11.71 14.49 9.80
C ALA A 141 -13.04 13.96 10.37
N LEU A 142 -13.08 12.67 10.72
CA LEU A 142 -14.23 12.08 11.43
C LEU A 142 -14.43 12.73 12.81
N ALA A 143 -13.36 12.88 13.60
CA ALA A 143 -13.41 13.46 14.93
C ALA A 143 -13.91 14.94 14.92
N ASP A 144 -13.43 15.72 13.95
CA ASP A 144 -13.85 17.12 13.76
C ASP A 144 -15.35 17.23 13.42
N ALA A 145 -15.89 16.25 12.69
CA ALA A 145 -17.31 16.12 12.39
C ALA A 145 -18.10 15.36 13.49
N ARG A 146 -17.47 15.04 14.63
CA ARG A 146 -18.02 14.25 15.73
C ARG A 146 -18.44 12.83 15.35
N TYR A 147 -17.66 12.20 14.47
CA TYR A 147 -17.81 10.78 14.12
C TYR A 147 -16.62 9.96 14.63
N THR A 148 -16.83 8.68 14.88
CA THR A 148 -15.82 7.65 15.09
C THR A 148 -16.01 6.54 14.07
N TYR A 149 -14.91 5.97 13.55
CA TYR A 149 -14.96 5.00 12.49
C TYR A 149 -15.39 3.61 12.98
N ARG A 150 -14.72 3.10 14.01
CA ARG A 150 -14.99 1.86 14.76
C ARG A 150 -14.59 0.54 14.08
N ASP A 151 -14.39 0.49 12.77
CA ASP A 151 -14.03 -0.74 12.03
C ASP A 151 -12.88 -0.51 11.04
N ILE A 152 -11.78 0.07 11.54
CA ILE A 152 -10.55 0.25 10.74
C ILE A 152 -9.84 -1.09 10.57
N LYS A 153 -9.68 -1.53 9.32
CA LYS A 153 -8.99 -2.77 8.92
C LYS A 153 -8.60 -2.70 7.45
N VAL A 154 -7.70 -3.60 7.02
CA VAL A 154 -7.24 -3.69 5.63
C VAL A 154 -8.40 -3.82 4.63
N LYS A 155 -9.40 -4.65 4.94
CA LYS A 155 -10.58 -4.88 4.06
C LYS A 155 -11.42 -3.63 3.81
N ASN A 156 -11.40 -2.66 4.74
CA ASN A 156 -12.13 -1.39 4.64
C ASN A 156 -11.23 -0.26 4.12
N THR A 157 -10.07 -0.58 3.57
CA THR A 157 -9.13 0.39 3.01
C THR A 157 -8.87 0.03 1.55
N MET A 158 -9.05 1.01 0.67
CA MET A 158 -8.94 0.83 -0.77
C MET A 158 -8.02 1.88 -1.40
N LEU A 159 -7.74 1.72 -2.69
CA LEU A 159 -6.89 2.61 -3.46
C LEU A 159 -7.73 3.27 -4.56
N ARG A 160 -7.65 4.60 -4.64
CA ARG A 160 -8.17 5.39 -5.76
C ARG A 160 -7.05 5.67 -6.75
N TYR A 161 -7.28 5.36 -8.02
CA TYR A 161 -6.35 5.72 -9.08
C TYR A 161 -6.55 7.18 -9.49
N VAL A 162 -5.48 7.97 -9.46
CA VAL A 162 -5.49 9.39 -9.84
C VAL A 162 -4.68 9.55 -11.13
N LYS A 163 -5.35 9.75 -12.26
CA LYS A 163 -4.72 9.78 -13.61
C LYS A 163 -3.63 10.84 -13.81
N GLU A 164 -3.60 11.88 -13.01
CA GLU A 164 -2.82 13.10 -13.29
C GLU A 164 -1.55 13.26 -12.44
N ALA A 165 -1.29 12.36 -11.50
CA ALA A 165 -0.11 12.43 -10.64
C ALA A 165 0.86 11.29 -10.91
N LYS A 166 2.16 11.57 -10.92
CA LYS A 166 3.24 10.58 -11.10
C LYS A 166 3.22 9.45 -10.05
N ASP A 167 2.53 9.66 -8.91
CA ASP A 167 2.29 8.67 -7.85
C ASP A 167 0.77 8.48 -7.69
N SER A 168 0.19 7.82 -8.64
CA SER A 168 -1.24 7.85 -8.99
C SER A 168 -2.17 7.10 -8.04
N TRP A 169 -1.76 6.70 -6.84
CA TRP A 169 -2.61 5.97 -5.92
C TRP A 169 -2.86 6.74 -4.63
N GLN A 170 -4.13 6.94 -4.32
CA GLN A 170 -4.59 7.55 -3.08
C GLN A 170 -5.26 6.50 -2.20
N VAL A 171 -4.87 6.42 -0.94
CA VAL A 171 -5.54 5.58 0.06
C VAL A 171 -6.90 6.18 0.41
N VAL A 172 -7.94 5.35 0.42
CA VAL A 172 -9.33 5.71 0.73
C VAL A 172 -9.86 4.76 1.80
N PHE A 173 -10.53 5.30 2.81
CA PHE A 173 -11.17 4.53 3.87
C PHE A 173 -12.65 4.35 3.56
N CYS A 174 -13.08 3.09 3.38
CA CYS A 174 -14.41 2.70 2.92
C CYS A 174 -15.25 2.11 4.06
N ASP A 175 -16.53 1.83 3.77
CA ASP A 175 -17.44 1.16 4.69
C ASP A 175 -17.63 1.92 6.02
N LEU A 176 -18.36 3.03 5.96
CA LEU A 176 -18.75 3.81 7.13
C LEU A 176 -19.98 3.24 7.87
N GLY A 177 -20.37 1.99 7.55
CA GLY A 177 -21.53 1.33 8.18
C GLY A 177 -21.40 1.14 9.69
N ALA A 178 -20.18 1.03 10.20
CA ALA A 178 -19.90 0.99 11.63
C ALA A 178 -19.73 2.40 12.27
N ALA A 179 -19.60 3.44 11.46
CA ALA A 179 -19.35 4.79 11.97
C ALA A 179 -20.51 5.29 12.82
N LYS A 180 -20.17 6.00 13.87
CA LYS A 180 -21.15 6.54 14.82
C LYS A 180 -20.84 8.00 15.13
N GLN A 181 -21.87 8.84 15.11
CA GLN A 181 -21.79 10.19 15.63
C GLN A 181 -21.75 10.15 17.16
N PHE A 182 -20.95 11.01 17.77
CA PHE A 182 -20.85 11.13 19.22
C PHE A 182 -21.05 12.59 19.65
N ASP A 183 -21.76 12.79 20.77
CA ASP A 183 -22.12 14.13 21.26
C ASP A 183 -21.04 14.76 22.14
N ALA A 184 -20.14 13.96 22.69
CA ALA A 184 -19.03 14.38 23.54
C ALA A 184 -17.72 13.67 23.15
N ALA A 185 -16.58 14.25 23.50
CA ALA A 185 -15.27 13.63 23.31
C ALA A 185 -15.15 12.26 24.01
N TYR A 186 -16.02 12.00 24.97
CA TYR A 186 -16.14 10.75 25.72
C TYR A 186 -17.51 10.15 25.43
N SER A 187 -17.56 8.93 24.93
CA SER A 187 -18.80 8.18 24.73
C SER A 187 -18.78 6.91 25.56
N GLU A 188 -19.92 6.60 26.22
CA GLU A 188 -20.16 5.27 26.75
C GLU A 188 -20.58 4.36 25.59
N GLU A 189 -19.81 3.32 25.31
CA GLU A 189 -20.15 2.33 24.30
C GLU A 189 -20.79 1.13 24.98
N SER A 190 -22.08 0.93 24.72
CA SER A 190 -22.84 -0.20 25.24
C SER A 190 -22.79 -1.44 24.34
N ILE A 191 -22.30 -1.30 23.12
CA ILE A 191 -22.21 -2.38 22.12
C ILE A 191 -20.80 -2.43 21.56
N ILE A 192 -20.17 -3.59 21.65
CA ILE A 192 -18.86 -3.86 21.03
C ILE A 192 -19.07 -4.00 19.52
N ILE A 193 -18.51 -3.08 18.74
CA ILE A 193 -18.53 -3.12 17.28
C ILE A 193 -17.10 -2.99 16.79
N GLY A 194 -16.73 -3.78 15.77
CA GLY A 194 -15.43 -3.81 15.16
C GLY A 194 -14.96 -5.23 14.88
N SER A 195 -13.84 -5.35 14.22
CA SER A 195 -13.25 -6.65 13.89
C SER A 195 -12.42 -7.18 15.06
N PRO A 196 -12.56 -8.48 15.42
CA PRO A 196 -11.71 -9.09 16.45
C PRO A 196 -10.23 -8.78 16.24
N GLY A 197 -9.51 -8.54 17.32
CA GLY A 197 -8.09 -8.15 17.28
C GLY A 197 -7.84 -6.67 17.02
N HIS A 198 -8.70 -5.95 16.30
CA HIS A 198 -8.55 -4.52 16.01
C HIS A 198 -9.21 -3.61 17.04
N ILE A 199 -10.07 -4.16 17.90
CA ILE A 199 -10.85 -3.39 18.88
C ILE A 199 -9.92 -2.90 19.99
N ALA A 200 -9.94 -1.58 20.25
CA ALA A 200 -9.12 -1.00 21.30
C ALA A 200 -9.51 -1.55 22.69
N PRO A 201 -8.53 -1.77 23.59
CA PRO A 201 -8.78 -2.41 24.89
C PRO A 201 -9.84 -1.73 25.75
N GLU A 202 -9.97 -0.41 25.69
CA GLU A 202 -10.98 0.36 26.40
C GLU A 202 -12.40 0.10 25.89
N ARG A 203 -12.58 -0.20 24.60
CA ARG A 203 -13.89 -0.55 24.02
C ARG A 203 -14.40 -1.92 24.50
N LEU A 204 -13.47 -2.84 24.81
CA LEU A 204 -13.81 -4.17 25.33
C LEU A 204 -14.20 -4.17 26.80
N ARG A 205 -13.74 -3.16 27.56
CA ARG A 205 -13.99 -3.08 29.01
C ARG A 205 -15.31 -2.42 29.39
N GLY A 206 -15.89 -1.68 28.45
CA GLY A 206 -16.94 -0.71 28.77
C GLY A 206 -16.39 0.53 29.50
N GLY A 207 -17.22 1.53 29.66
CA GLY A 207 -16.88 2.78 30.31
C GLY A 207 -16.48 3.89 29.31
N VAL A 208 -15.71 4.86 29.80
CA VAL A 208 -15.36 6.06 29.03
C VAL A 208 -14.31 5.75 27.96
N VAL A 209 -14.66 6.00 26.70
CA VAL A 209 -13.81 5.82 25.53
C VAL A 209 -13.48 7.17 24.90
N ILE A 210 -12.20 7.43 24.66
CA ILE A 210 -11.76 8.56 23.83
C ILE A 210 -11.78 8.06 22.36
N ALA A 211 -12.93 8.23 21.72
CA ALA A 211 -13.24 7.60 20.44
C ALA A 211 -12.15 7.77 19.35
N PRO A 212 -11.57 8.98 19.09
CA PRO A 212 -10.51 9.12 18.10
C PRO A 212 -9.22 8.36 18.45
N ARG A 213 -8.91 8.19 19.75
CA ARG A 213 -7.74 7.41 20.17
C ARG A 213 -7.97 5.91 20.07
N ALA A 214 -9.22 5.46 20.24
CA ALA A 214 -9.57 4.07 19.99
C ALA A 214 -9.45 3.72 18.50
N ASP A 215 -9.83 4.62 17.58
CA ASP A 215 -9.63 4.45 16.16
C ASP A 215 -8.13 4.48 15.77
N VAL A 216 -7.30 5.29 16.45
CA VAL A 216 -5.83 5.26 16.28
C VAL A 216 -5.25 3.90 16.67
N TYR A 217 -5.76 3.23 17.72
CA TYR A 217 -5.34 1.87 18.07
C TYR A 217 -5.65 0.89 16.93
N SER A 218 -6.89 0.88 16.44
CA SER A 218 -7.30 0.01 15.33
C SER A 218 -6.46 0.24 14.07
N LEU A 219 -6.14 1.51 13.76
CA LEU A 219 -5.22 1.86 12.68
C LEU A 219 -3.82 1.28 12.94
N GLY A 220 -3.29 1.40 14.16
CA GLY A 220 -1.99 0.85 14.53
C GLY A 220 -1.90 -0.67 14.34
N ILE A 221 -2.95 -1.41 14.72
CA ILE A 221 -3.04 -2.87 14.46
C ILE A 221 -3.04 -3.16 12.95
N MET A 222 -3.85 -2.44 12.17
CA MET A 222 -3.87 -2.59 10.72
C MET A 222 -2.50 -2.33 10.08
N LEU A 223 -1.77 -1.31 10.55
CA LEU A 223 -0.42 -1.02 10.07
C LEU A 223 0.58 -2.12 10.43
N LEU A 224 0.42 -2.74 11.60
CA LEU A 224 1.23 -3.87 12.02
C LEU A 224 0.99 -5.10 11.15
N GLU A 225 -0.29 -5.39 10.79
CA GLU A 225 -0.63 -6.44 9.82
C GLU A 225 0.03 -6.20 8.46
N VAL A 226 -0.07 -4.98 7.95
CA VAL A 226 0.52 -4.62 6.64
C VAL A 226 2.05 -4.71 6.68
N ALA A 227 2.68 -4.28 7.77
CA ALA A 227 4.13 -4.33 7.93
C ALA A 227 4.66 -5.77 8.04
N SER A 228 3.95 -6.64 8.77
CA SER A 228 4.37 -8.04 8.99
C SER A 228 3.90 -8.99 7.88
N GLY A 229 2.86 -8.61 7.12
CA GLY A 229 2.18 -9.49 6.17
C GLY A 229 1.29 -10.56 6.82
N GLU A 230 1.05 -10.46 8.13
CA GLU A 230 0.31 -11.44 8.91
C GLU A 230 -0.92 -10.81 9.58
N SER A 231 -2.08 -11.48 9.48
CA SER A 231 -3.31 -11.03 10.11
C SER A 231 -3.23 -11.07 11.64
N PHE A 232 -3.95 -10.16 12.29
CA PHE A 232 -4.02 -10.06 13.74
C PHE A 232 -5.42 -10.48 14.22
N CYS A 233 -5.55 -11.67 14.79
CA CYS A 233 -6.84 -12.28 15.17
C CYS A 233 -6.90 -12.68 16.66
N ILE A 234 -6.10 -12.07 17.54
CA ILE A 234 -6.02 -12.44 18.95
C ILE A 234 -7.07 -11.67 19.73
N GLU A 235 -7.97 -12.39 20.39
CA GLU A 235 -9.05 -11.83 21.21
C GLU A 235 -8.63 -11.65 22.68
N ASN A 236 -7.74 -12.52 23.18
CA ASN A 236 -7.20 -12.40 24.52
C ASN A 236 -6.25 -11.19 24.58
N ARG A 237 -6.51 -10.31 25.52
CA ARG A 237 -5.84 -9.01 25.63
C ARG A 237 -4.37 -9.10 26.03
N GLU A 238 -4.01 -9.97 26.96
CA GLU A 238 -2.63 -10.14 27.43
C GLU A 238 -1.79 -10.75 26.30
N GLU A 239 -2.29 -11.79 25.66
CA GLU A 239 -1.71 -12.41 24.49
C GLU A 239 -1.57 -11.41 23.32
N ALA A 240 -2.59 -10.54 23.10
CA ALA A 240 -2.55 -9.51 22.07
C ALA A 240 -1.42 -8.49 22.32
N GLN A 241 -1.20 -8.06 23.55
CA GLN A 241 -0.10 -7.14 23.87
C GLN A 241 1.29 -7.81 23.72
N GLU A 242 1.41 -9.06 24.10
CA GLU A 242 2.64 -9.82 23.90
C GLU A 242 2.95 -9.99 22.41
N GLU A 243 1.96 -10.40 21.63
CA GLU A 243 2.09 -10.54 20.17
C GLU A 243 2.47 -9.23 19.50
N ILE A 244 1.84 -8.11 19.85
CA ILE A 244 2.20 -6.78 19.34
C ILE A 244 3.68 -6.48 19.58
N GLN A 245 4.18 -6.71 20.81
CA GLN A 245 5.58 -6.44 21.14
C GLN A 245 6.54 -7.38 20.40
N GLN A 246 6.19 -8.64 20.27
CA GLN A 246 6.99 -9.62 19.52
C GLN A 246 7.08 -9.25 18.04
N ARG A 247 5.98 -8.90 17.39
CA ARG A 247 5.96 -8.47 15.98
C ARG A 247 6.77 -7.20 15.76
N ILE A 248 6.58 -6.18 16.59
CA ILE A 248 7.37 -4.93 16.49
C ILE A 248 8.86 -5.22 16.65
N LYS A 249 9.24 -6.09 17.58
CA LYS A 249 10.65 -6.50 17.75
C LYS A 249 11.18 -7.19 16.51
N ALA A 250 10.47 -8.17 15.98
CA ALA A 250 10.87 -8.90 14.76
C ALA A 250 11.03 -7.96 13.56
N LEU A 251 10.09 -7.02 13.36
CA LEU A 251 10.17 -6.02 12.28
C LEU A 251 11.38 -5.09 12.42
N ARG A 252 11.73 -4.68 13.65
CA ARG A 252 12.94 -3.88 13.92
C ARG A 252 14.22 -4.64 13.60
N GLU A 253 14.27 -5.93 13.91
CA GLU A 253 15.40 -6.78 13.58
C GLU A 253 15.54 -7.01 12.08
N GLN A 254 14.42 -7.17 11.37
CA GLN A 254 14.39 -7.35 9.92
C GLN A 254 14.75 -6.09 9.15
N ASN A 255 14.29 -4.92 9.60
CA ASN A 255 14.49 -3.63 8.92
C ASN A 255 14.78 -2.49 9.93
N PRO A 256 16.02 -2.42 10.47
CA PRO A 256 16.40 -1.41 11.46
C PRO A 256 16.28 0.05 10.95
N ALA A 257 16.36 0.27 9.64
CA ALA A 257 16.23 1.60 9.05
C ALA A 257 14.81 2.19 9.22
N CYS A 258 13.81 1.33 9.40
CA CYS A 258 12.42 1.71 9.62
C CYS A 258 12.03 1.87 11.09
N ASN A 259 12.99 1.93 12.02
CA ASN A 259 12.71 2.02 13.46
C ASN A 259 11.78 3.18 13.82
N ALA A 260 11.92 4.35 13.20
CA ALA A 260 11.05 5.50 13.43
C ALA A 260 9.56 5.21 13.08
N LEU A 261 9.33 4.38 12.07
CA LEU A 261 8.00 3.90 11.69
C LEU A 261 7.44 2.96 12.79
N TYR A 262 8.23 1.99 13.24
CA TYR A 262 7.81 1.03 14.27
C TYR A 262 7.62 1.69 15.64
N ASP A 263 8.41 2.71 15.98
CA ASP A 263 8.23 3.54 17.18
C ASP A 263 6.87 4.27 17.16
N LEU A 264 6.46 4.73 15.98
CA LEU A 264 5.18 5.41 15.83
C LEU A 264 4.02 4.41 15.95
N ILE A 265 4.10 3.25 15.31
CA ILE A 265 3.11 2.17 15.49
C ILE A 265 3.00 1.80 16.98
N GLN A 266 4.11 1.65 17.69
CA GLN A 266 4.11 1.33 19.12
C GLN A 266 3.36 2.36 19.96
N LYS A 267 3.48 3.66 19.64
CA LYS A 267 2.72 4.73 20.29
C LYS A 267 1.21 4.67 19.95
N MET A 268 0.85 4.19 18.76
CA MET A 268 -0.54 4.04 18.34
C MET A 268 -1.23 2.87 19.02
N VAL A 269 -0.54 1.75 19.24
CA VAL A 269 -1.09 0.55 19.88
C VAL A 269 -0.89 0.52 21.41
N HIS A 270 -0.61 1.66 22.02
CA HIS A 270 -0.46 1.74 23.47
C HIS A 270 -1.77 1.30 24.17
N PRO A 271 -1.72 0.34 25.14
CA PRO A 271 -2.93 -0.25 25.72
C PRO A 271 -3.76 0.74 26.56
N ASN A 272 -3.13 1.76 27.09
CA ASN A 272 -3.81 2.82 27.84
C ASN A 272 -4.09 4.00 26.91
N GLN A 273 -5.39 4.30 26.69
CA GLN A 273 -5.83 5.37 25.79
C GLN A 273 -5.31 6.77 26.18
N PHE A 274 -5.01 7.02 27.45
CA PHE A 274 -4.51 8.33 27.91
C PHE A 274 -3.06 8.59 27.51
N PHE A 275 -2.26 7.54 27.36
CA PHE A 275 -0.87 7.61 26.91
C PHE A 275 -0.74 7.36 25.40
N ARG A 276 -1.80 6.88 24.75
CA ARG A 276 -1.82 6.68 23.31
C ARG A 276 -1.75 8.01 22.57
N ILE A 277 -0.98 8.09 21.50
CA ILE A 277 -0.89 9.27 20.64
C ILE A 277 -2.26 9.61 20.04
N GLY A 278 -2.63 10.91 20.01
CA GLY A 278 -3.86 11.35 19.36
C GLY A 278 -3.70 11.51 17.85
N PRO A 279 -4.81 11.52 17.05
CA PRO A 279 -4.75 11.47 15.59
C PRO A 279 -3.98 12.65 14.98
N ALA A 280 -4.20 13.90 15.42
CA ALA A 280 -3.49 15.07 14.89
C ALA A 280 -1.98 15.05 15.18
N ALA A 281 -1.57 14.56 16.35
CA ALA A 281 -0.15 14.41 16.67
C ALA A 281 0.46 13.27 15.88
N CYS A 282 -0.26 12.16 15.74
CA CYS A 282 0.15 11.00 14.96
C CYS A 282 0.31 11.36 13.48
N GLU A 283 -0.62 12.11 12.90
CA GLU A 283 -0.57 12.58 11.50
C GLU A 283 0.70 13.39 11.24
N ARG A 284 1.04 14.33 12.14
CA ARG A 284 2.27 15.12 12.03
C ARG A 284 3.54 14.27 12.05
N GLU A 285 3.57 13.21 12.86
CA GLU A 285 4.73 12.30 12.89
C GLU A 285 4.82 11.47 11.61
N TRP A 286 3.69 10.96 11.09
CA TRP A 286 3.66 10.28 9.78
C TRP A 286 4.09 11.21 8.64
N ALA A 287 3.65 12.47 8.64
CA ALA A 287 4.03 13.45 7.62
C ALA A 287 5.55 13.66 7.53
N LYS A 288 6.28 13.54 8.65
CA LYS A 288 7.76 13.63 8.66
C LYS A 288 8.43 12.44 7.96
N LEU A 289 7.75 11.29 7.87
CA LEU A 289 8.29 10.09 7.22
C LEU A 289 8.04 10.09 5.70
N LEU A 290 6.97 10.75 5.22
CA LEU A 290 6.61 10.80 3.80
C LEU A 290 7.72 11.31 2.86
N PRO A 291 8.40 12.42 3.14
CA PRO A 291 9.45 12.96 2.25
C PRO A 291 10.74 12.14 2.24
N LYS A 292 10.95 11.28 3.23
CA LYS A 292 12.20 10.53 3.40
C LYS A 292 12.24 9.26 2.56
N MET A 293 11.09 8.76 2.12
CA MET A 293 11.00 7.46 1.47
C MET A 293 11.76 7.40 0.13
N GLY A 294 11.67 8.41 -0.71
CA GLY A 294 12.34 8.42 -2.02
C GLY A 294 13.84 8.82 -1.98
N SER A 295 14.35 9.24 -0.82
CA SER A 295 15.76 9.70 -0.63
C SER A 295 16.50 8.94 0.47
N ASP A 296 15.80 8.10 1.24
CA ASP A 296 16.41 7.28 2.27
C ASP A 296 17.30 6.19 1.65
N PRO A 297 18.59 6.08 2.03
CA PRO A 297 19.49 5.08 1.45
C PRO A 297 19.03 3.63 1.63
N GLU A 298 18.35 3.32 2.73
CA GLU A 298 17.86 1.95 2.97
C GLU A 298 16.60 1.65 2.18
N TRP A 299 15.71 2.62 2.01
CA TRP A 299 14.58 2.50 1.10
C TRP A 299 15.07 2.27 -0.35
N LEU A 300 16.08 3.02 -0.79
CA LEU A 300 16.68 2.85 -2.11
C LEU A 300 17.28 1.44 -2.27
N ARG A 301 17.99 0.91 -1.25
CA ARG A 301 18.51 -0.45 -1.26
C ARG A 301 17.39 -1.50 -1.29
N SER A 302 16.38 -1.36 -0.44
CA SER A 302 15.22 -2.27 -0.40
C SER A 302 14.50 -2.31 -1.74
N THR A 303 14.26 -1.16 -2.35
CA THR A 303 13.64 -1.04 -3.67
C THR A 303 14.49 -1.69 -4.77
N ALA A 304 15.81 -1.48 -4.75
CA ALA A 304 16.74 -2.10 -5.69
C ALA A 304 16.79 -3.63 -5.52
N ARG A 305 16.82 -4.15 -4.30
CA ARG A 305 16.77 -5.60 -4.01
C ARG A 305 15.48 -6.25 -4.51
N ARG A 306 14.34 -5.56 -4.42
CA ARG A 306 13.05 -6.05 -4.98
C ARG A 306 13.08 -6.11 -6.50
N ALA A 307 13.57 -5.06 -7.16
CA ALA A 307 13.77 -5.09 -8.60
C ALA A 307 14.68 -6.25 -9.01
N LEU A 308 15.77 -6.44 -8.28
CA LEU A 308 16.72 -7.55 -8.49
C LEU A 308 16.06 -8.92 -8.29
N ALA A 309 15.25 -9.10 -7.25
CA ALA A 309 14.48 -10.32 -7.02
C ALA A 309 13.49 -10.60 -8.17
N GLY A 310 12.87 -9.56 -8.75
CA GLY A 310 12.06 -9.66 -9.96
C GLY A 310 12.86 -10.15 -11.16
N VAL A 311 14.08 -9.64 -11.35
CA VAL A 311 15.02 -10.10 -12.40
C VAL A 311 15.34 -11.58 -12.21
N GLN A 312 15.74 -11.99 -11.01
CA GLN A 312 16.14 -13.36 -10.69
C GLN A 312 15.00 -14.37 -10.87
N ARG A 313 13.77 -13.96 -10.60
CA ARG A 313 12.56 -14.77 -10.82
C ARG A 313 12.02 -14.73 -12.25
N GLY A 314 12.66 -14.00 -13.17
CA GLY A 314 12.20 -13.83 -14.55
C GLY A 314 10.94 -12.95 -14.71
N LYS A 315 10.53 -12.25 -13.65
CA LYS A 315 9.35 -11.37 -13.62
C LYS A 315 9.73 -9.95 -14.07
N LYS A 316 9.92 -9.75 -15.38
CA LYS A 316 10.38 -8.47 -15.94
C LYS A 316 9.49 -7.28 -15.61
N ALA A 317 8.17 -7.44 -15.59
CA ALA A 317 7.23 -6.38 -15.27
C ALA A 317 7.43 -5.88 -13.82
N GLU A 318 7.58 -6.81 -12.86
CA GLU A 318 7.86 -6.52 -11.45
C GLU A 318 9.22 -5.80 -11.31
N ALA A 319 10.25 -6.31 -11.98
CA ALA A 319 11.58 -5.71 -11.96
C ALA A 319 11.60 -4.27 -12.51
N ASN A 320 10.96 -4.04 -13.65
CA ASN A 320 10.84 -2.70 -14.26
C ASN A 320 10.11 -1.75 -13.31
N HIS A 321 9.02 -2.21 -12.72
CA HIS A 321 8.22 -1.41 -11.82
C HIS A 321 9.03 -0.88 -10.61
N PHE A 322 9.80 -1.74 -9.93
CA PHE A 322 10.66 -1.30 -8.82
C PHE A 322 11.87 -0.47 -9.30
N MET A 323 12.44 -0.78 -10.47
CA MET A 323 13.52 0.00 -11.08
C MET A 323 13.07 1.45 -11.37
N GLU A 324 11.87 1.65 -11.90
CA GLU A 324 11.34 2.97 -12.23
C GLU A 324 11.12 3.86 -10.99
N LYS A 325 10.96 3.27 -9.81
CA LYS A 325 10.88 3.99 -8.55
C LYS A 325 12.21 4.53 -8.06
N LEU A 326 13.32 3.94 -8.45
CA LEU A 326 14.63 4.48 -8.12
C LEU A 326 14.83 5.81 -8.84
N PRO A 327 15.35 6.86 -8.17
CA PRO A 327 15.61 8.15 -8.80
C PRO A 327 16.69 8.04 -9.89
N GLU A 328 16.70 8.97 -10.84
CA GLU A 328 17.73 9.02 -11.90
C GLU A 328 19.13 9.34 -11.38
N THR A 329 19.25 9.72 -10.14
CA THR A 329 20.51 9.93 -9.43
C THR A 329 21.04 8.65 -8.76
N ASP A 330 20.27 7.57 -8.76
CA ASP A 330 20.70 6.28 -8.20
C ASP A 330 21.30 5.39 -9.29
N LYS A 331 22.58 5.05 -9.16
CA LYS A 331 23.28 4.18 -10.11
C LYS A 331 22.62 2.82 -10.31
N ARG A 332 21.96 2.27 -9.27
CA ARG A 332 21.30 0.97 -9.31
C ARG A 332 20.14 0.91 -10.30
N ARG A 333 19.44 2.04 -10.53
CA ARG A 333 18.42 2.14 -11.57
C ARG A 333 18.99 1.77 -12.94
N PHE A 334 20.14 2.32 -13.30
CA PHE A 334 20.75 2.08 -14.60
C PHE A 334 21.46 0.72 -14.67
N LEU A 335 21.99 0.19 -13.59
CA LEU A 335 22.48 -1.18 -13.51
C LEU A 335 21.36 -2.20 -13.77
N LEU A 336 20.19 -2.02 -13.14
CA LEU A 336 18.99 -2.84 -13.38
C LEU A 336 18.52 -2.71 -14.84
N GLN A 337 18.49 -1.50 -15.39
CA GLN A 337 18.16 -1.26 -16.78
C GLN A 337 19.12 -2.00 -17.72
N ALA A 338 20.42 -1.97 -17.44
CA ALA A 338 21.41 -2.70 -18.23
C ALA A 338 21.21 -4.22 -18.18
N VAL A 339 20.80 -4.77 -17.04
CA VAL A 339 20.47 -6.21 -16.90
C VAL A 339 19.20 -6.58 -17.65
N LEU A 340 18.18 -5.73 -17.63
CA LEU A 340 16.87 -5.97 -18.27
C LEU A 340 16.88 -5.76 -19.78
N CYS A 341 17.80 -4.96 -20.30
CA CYS A 341 17.94 -4.68 -21.73
C CYS A 341 18.40 -5.90 -22.52
N GLN A 342 17.73 -6.18 -23.65
CA GLN A 342 18.09 -7.26 -24.56
C GLN A 342 19.07 -6.83 -25.68
N GLY A 343 19.20 -5.52 -25.92
CA GLY A 343 20.05 -4.96 -26.99
C GLY A 343 21.36 -4.40 -26.47
N GLY A 344 22.49 -4.65 -27.20
CA GLY A 344 23.83 -4.19 -26.81
C GLY A 344 23.94 -2.66 -26.65
N ALA A 345 23.38 -1.91 -27.60
CA ALA A 345 23.43 -0.43 -27.57
C ALA A 345 22.66 0.17 -26.37
N ALA A 346 21.44 -0.32 -26.09
CA ALA A 346 20.64 0.16 -24.96
C ALA A 346 21.30 -0.22 -23.62
N ARG A 347 21.86 -1.42 -23.54
CA ARG A 347 22.64 -1.88 -22.36
C ARG A 347 23.84 -0.97 -22.12
N LEU A 348 24.61 -0.69 -23.17
CA LEU A 348 25.79 0.19 -23.06
C LEU A 348 25.43 1.61 -22.64
N GLN A 349 24.31 2.14 -23.13
CA GLN A 349 23.82 3.46 -22.72
C GLN A 349 23.47 3.47 -21.23
N ALA A 350 22.80 2.44 -20.72
CA ALA A 350 22.49 2.32 -19.30
C ALA A 350 23.77 2.19 -18.46
N LEU A 351 24.72 1.36 -18.88
CA LEU A 351 26.02 1.22 -18.20
C LEU A 351 26.81 2.54 -18.15
N ARG A 352 26.81 3.33 -19.23
CA ARG A 352 27.44 4.66 -19.24
C ARG A 352 26.81 5.60 -18.22
N ARG A 353 25.49 5.61 -18.11
CA ARG A 353 24.80 6.39 -17.08
C ARG A 353 25.16 5.95 -15.66
N ALA A 354 25.20 4.64 -15.40
CA ALA A 354 25.64 4.11 -14.13
C ALA A 354 27.09 4.44 -13.80
N ALA A 355 27.98 4.41 -14.81
CA ALA A 355 29.39 4.78 -14.66
C ALA A 355 29.55 6.26 -14.26
N VAL A 356 28.79 7.19 -14.88
CA VAL A 356 28.78 8.61 -14.52
C VAL A 356 28.33 8.80 -13.07
N LEU A 357 27.45 7.94 -12.58
CA LEU A 357 26.99 7.94 -11.18
C LEU A 357 27.90 7.17 -10.21
N GLY A 358 29.12 6.83 -10.66
CA GLY A 358 30.13 6.25 -9.82
C GLY A 358 30.01 4.73 -9.60
N SER A 359 29.47 3.98 -10.55
CA SER A 359 29.48 2.52 -10.51
C SER A 359 30.78 1.94 -11.06
N PRO A 360 31.63 1.28 -10.21
CA PRO A 360 32.85 0.63 -10.67
C PRO A 360 32.58 -0.54 -11.61
N ALA A 361 31.53 -1.32 -11.34
CA ALA A 361 31.13 -2.42 -12.23
C ALA A 361 30.75 -1.90 -13.62
N ALA A 362 29.94 -0.81 -13.67
CA ALA A 362 29.56 -0.21 -14.95
C ALA A 362 30.80 0.32 -15.73
N CYS A 363 31.74 0.95 -15.04
CA CYS A 363 32.99 1.38 -15.66
C CYS A 363 33.76 0.20 -16.27
N TYR A 364 33.88 -0.89 -15.57
CA TYR A 364 34.51 -2.12 -16.08
C TYR A 364 33.82 -2.65 -17.33
N TYR A 365 32.48 -2.78 -17.32
CA TYR A 365 31.75 -3.30 -18.48
C TYR A 365 31.77 -2.38 -19.69
N VAL A 366 31.78 -1.05 -19.48
CA VAL A 366 31.97 -0.08 -20.56
C VAL A 366 33.39 -0.22 -21.15
N ALA A 367 34.43 -0.40 -20.31
CA ALA A 367 35.80 -0.63 -20.77
C ALA A 367 35.89 -1.92 -21.62
N VAL A 368 35.32 -3.02 -21.17
CA VAL A 368 35.28 -4.30 -21.90
C VAL A 368 34.55 -4.14 -23.25
N ALA A 369 33.42 -3.43 -23.29
CA ALA A 369 32.68 -3.16 -24.51
C ALA A 369 33.51 -2.34 -25.51
N LEU A 370 34.24 -1.34 -25.06
CA LEU A 370 35.14 -0.52 -25.89
C LEU A 370 36.35 -1.33 -26.43
N LEU A 371 36.90 -2.25 -25.63
CA LEU A 371 38.01 -3.11 -26.06
C LEU A 371 37.54 -4.12 -27.14
N ASN A 372 36.34 -4.67 -26.98
CA ASN A 372 35.80 -5.67 -27.90
C ASN A 372 35.10 -5.07 -29.15
N GLY A 373 34.63 -3.82 -29.03
CA GLY A 373 33.75 -3.22 -30.03
C GLY A 373 32.30 -3.68 -29.93
N ASP A 374 31.85 -4.08 -28.74
CA ASP A 374 30.49 -4.61 -28.50
C ASP A 374 29.48 -3.47 -28.40
N GLY A 375 28.72 -3.24 -29.46
CA GLY A 375 27.71 -2.18 -29.55
C GLY A 375 28.27 -0.76 -29.66
N ILE A 376 29.62 -0.62 -29.84
CA ILE A 376 30.35 0.64 -29.99
C ILE A 376 31.63 0.39 -30.77
N SER A 377 32.15 1.42 -31.44
CA SER A 377 33.48 1.35 -32.07
C SER A 377 34.57 1.12 -31.03
N ARG A 378 35.55 0.28 -31.38
CA ARG A 378 36.71 0.04 -30.49
C ARG A 378 37.46 1.34 -30.23
N ASP A 379 37.72 1.58 -28.94
CA ASP A 379 38.53 2.71 -28.47
C ASP A 379 39.30 2.26 -27.24
N SER A 380 40.56 1.86 -27.47
CA SER A 380 41.42 1.37 -26.40
C SER A 380 41.84 2.46 -25.41
N ALA A 381 41.97 3.71 -25.87
CA ALA A 381 42.35 4.83 -24.98
C ALA A 381 41.20 5.12 -23.99
N LEU A 382 40.01 5.31 -24.51
CA LEU A 382 38.83 5.54 -23.67
C LEU A 382 38.51 4.34 -22.76
N ALA A 383 38.74 3.09 -23.24
CA ALA A 383 38.60 1.90 -22.42
C ALA A 383 39.52 1.90 -21.19
N MET A 384 40.78 2.35 -21.38
CA MET A 384 41.74 2.45 -20.28
C MET A 384 41.34 3.49 -19.25
N ASP A 385 40.71 4.60 -19.66
CA ASP A 385 40.20 5.61 -18.74
C ASP A 385 39.08 5.05 -17.86
N TYR A 386 38.10 4.35 -18.45
CA TYR A 386 37.05 3.66 -17.68
C TYR A 386 37.60 2.56 -16.77
N LEU A 387 38.57 1.77 -17.27
CA LEU A 387 39.21 0.70 -16.52
C LEU A 387 39.97 1.27 -15.32
N LYS A 388 40.66 2.40 -15.49
CA LYS A 388 41.35 3.07 -14.41
C LYS A 388 40.40 3.47 -13.28
N VAL A 389 39.23 4.04 -13.58
CA VAL A 389 38.24 4.40 -12.57
C VAL A 389 37.79 3.17 -11.76
N ALA A 390 37.55 2.05 -12.43
CA ALA A 390 37.13 0.81 -11.78
C ALA A 390 38.27 0.20 -10.90
N VAL A 391 39.51 0.30 -11.37
CA VAL A 391 40.71 -0.15 -10.61
C VAL A 391 40.97 0.71 -9.38
N ASP A 392 40.87 2.04 -9.54
CA ASP A 392 41.06 2.99 -8.45
C ASP A 392 39.99 2.82 -7.35
N ALA A 393 38.79 2.34 -7.71
CA ALA A 393 37.74 1.94 -6.81
C ALA A 393 37.93 0.53 -6.20
N GLY A 394 39.01 -0.17 -6.54
CA GLY A 394 39.32 -1.51 -6.03
C GLY A 394 38.47 -2.62 -6.61
N TYR A 395 37.80 -2.43 -7.77
CA TYR A 395 36.91 -3.42 -8.35
C TYR A 395 37.71 -4.63 -8.88
N PRO A 396 37.51 -5.86 -8.29
CA PRO A 396 38.41 -6.99 -8.52
C PRO A 396 38.53 -7.39 -10.01
N PRO A 397 37.43 -7.50 -10.80
CA PRO A 397 37.51 -7.84 -12.22
C PRO A 397 38.31 -6.84 -13.07
N ALA A 398 38.26 -5.55 -12.67
CA ALA A 398 39.04 -4.50 -13.35
C ALA A 398 40.52 -4.59 -13.03
N CYS A 399 40.86 -4.90 -11.77
CA CYS A 399 42.24 -5.11 -11.34
C CYS A 399 42.89 -6.30 -12.05
N ASP A 400 42.14 -7.38 -12.24
CA ASP A 400 42.63 -8.56 -12.95
C ASP A 400 42.79 -8.29 -14.44
N LEU A 401 41.79 -7.65 -15.09
CA LEU A 401 41.89 -7.27 -16.51
C LEU A 401 43.10 -6.34 -16.76
N ARG A 402 43.36 -5.39 -15.85
CA ARG A 402 44.52 -4.49 -15.95
C ARG A 402 45.84 -5.23 -15.92
N LYS A 403 45.97 -6.30 -15.10
CA LYS A 403 47.17 -7.15 -15.06
C LYS A 403 47.35 -7.92 -16.37
N GLU A 404 46.27 -8.44 -16.98
CA GLU A 404 46.28 -9.16 -18.22
C GLU A 404 46.64 -8.26 -19.42
N LEU A 405 46.34 -6.96 -19.37
CA LEU A 405 46.64 -5.99 -20.44
C LEU A 405 48.07 -5.41 -20.35
N GLN A 406 48.89 -5.79 -19.34
CA GLN A 406 50.28 -5.37 -19.27
C GLN A 406 51.18 -6.12 -20.25
N PRO A 407 52.31 -5.56 -20.73
CA PRO A 407 53.24 -6.22 -21.59
C PRO A 407 53.75 -7.53 -20.95
N GLY A 408 53.49 -8.68 -21.58
CA GLY A 408 53.79 -10.03 -21.08
C GLY A 408 52.60 -10.81 -20.57
N GLY A 409 51.40 -10.21 -20.44
CA GLY A 409 50.16 -10.90 -20.09
C GLY A 409 49.55 -11.63 -21.30
N THR A 410 48.91 -12.77 -21.06
CA THR A 410 48.12 -13.48 -22.09
C THR A 410 46.84 -12.70 -22.32
N MET A 411 46.76 -11.99 -23.43
CA MET A 411 45.65 -11.09 -23.80
C MET A 411 44.35 -11.88 -24.04
N LYS A 412 43.60 -12.23 -22.96
CA LYS A 412 42.25 -12.73 -23.05
C LYS A 412 41.30 -11.65 -22.56
N ILE A 413 40.82 -10.80 -23.51
CA ILE A 413 39.73 -9.87 -23.17
C ILE A 413 38.46 -10.70 -22.91
N PRO A 414 37.87 -10.58 -21.74
CA PRO A 414 36.67 -11.33 -21.43
C PRO A 414 35.53 -10.93 -22.37
N GLY A 415 34.81 -11.91 -22.94
CA GLY A 415 33.59 -11.63 -23.72
C GLY A 415 32.52 -10.99 -22.82
N THR A 416 31.62 -10.21 -23.42
CA THR A 416 30.46 -9.56 -22.77
C THR A 416 29.35 -10.56 -22.39
N ALA A 417 29.64 -11.86 -22.41
CA ALA A 417 28.69 -12.95 -22.22
C ALA A 417 28.05 -12.99 -20.81
N SER A 418 26.84 -13.51 -20.78
CA SER A 418 25.90 -13.69 -19.66
C SER A 418 26.47 -14.15 -18.31
N SER A 419 27.64 -14.81 -18.29
CA SER A 419 28.25 -15.38 -17.06
C SER A 419 28.81 -14.35 -16.08
N ARG A 420 28.87 -13.08 -16.44
CA ARG A 420 29.46 -12.01 -15.64
C ARG A 420 28.48 -10.95 -15.14
N ILE A 421 27.20 -11.09 -15.47
CA ILE A 421 26.13 -10.24 -14.93
C ILE A 421 26.08 -10.31 -13.39
N GLN A 422 26.59 -11.39 -12.81
CA GLN A 422 26.59 -11.57 -11.35
C GLN A 422 27.21 -10.39 -10.59
N TYR A 423 28.30 -9.83 -11.09
CA TYR A 423 28.95 -8.68 -10.43
C TYR A 423 28.12 -7.38 -10.50
N LEU A 424 27.30 -7.21 -11.56
CA LEU A 424 26.31 -6.12 -11.60
C LEU A 424 25.21 -6.36 -10.57
N LEU A 425 24.79 -7.62 -10.39
CA LEU A 425 23.76 -8.00 -9.43
C LEU A 425 24.26 -7.78 -7.99
N ASP A 426 25.52 -8.03 -7.71
CA ASP A 426 26.13 -7.82 -6.40
C ASP A 426 26.15 -6.32 -6.04
N GLU A 427 26.57 -5.44 -6.96
CA GLU A 427 26.53 -3.99 -6.75
C GLU A 427 25.11 -3.41 -6.62
N ILE A 428 24.11 -4.04 -7.23
CA ILE A 428 22.71 -3.66 -7.07
C ILE A 428 22.22 -4.03 -5.66
N ALA A 429 22.72 -5.15 -5.11
CA ALA A 429 22.29 -5.65 -3.81
C ALA A 429 22.91 -4.87 -2.62
N GLU A 430 24.05 -4.24 -2.81
CA GLU A 430 24.71 -3.34 -1.84
C GLU A 430 23.94 -2.03 -1.66
#